data_b12e411e9af791fb5a80676ad3266d19
#
_entry.id   b12e411e9af791fb5a80676ad3266d19
#
_cell.length_a   1.000
_cell.length_b   1.000
_cell.length_c   1.000
_cell.angle_alpha   90.00
_cell.angle_beta   90.00
_cell.angle_gamma   90.00
#
_symmetry.space_group_name_H-M   'P 1'
#
loop_
_entity.id
_entity.type
_entity.pdbx_description
1 polymer ?
#
loop_
_entity_poly.entity_id
_entity_poly.type
_entity_poly.pdbx_seq_one_letter_code
_entity_poly.pdbx_strand_id
1 'polypeptide(L)'
;MRRVSDVGEFDLIERIARLVPRRPGPGVRVGIGDDAAVLGVRRGEDLVATTDAFVAGDHFRLDQETPRTAGRRAAVGCLSDLAAMGARPLGLLLALAVPARTPLATVLDFARGIAGEAARHGTPLVGGNVARARELSATLTALGAVARGRALRRDRGRAGDRLFVTGALGRSAFERARGSVRHVGAPRLRAGQRLRGVRGIGACIDVSDGLVADLGQLCRASRVAARIEPARVPRAAARGGRVPERLALAGGEDYELLFSVRPAGPGAAALRRRLGLPVTEIGRLEAGPARVRGIPAGPGGFRHF
;
A
#
# COMPACT_ATOMS: atom_id res chain seq x y z
N MET A 1 12.51 -10.16 31.00
CA MET A 1 12.22 -9.29 29.85
C MET A 1 10.89 -8.61 30.11
N ARG A 2 10.81 -7.27 30.04
CA ARG A 2 9.60 -6.50 30.36
C ARG A 2 8.51 -6.78 29.33
N ARG A 3 7.27 -7.06 29.79
CA ARG A 3 6.10 -7.38 28.97
C ARG A 3 5.16 -6.18 28.87
N VAL A 4 4.21 -6.22 27.96
CA VAL A 4 3.16 -5.19 27.85
C VAL A 4 2.33 -5.11 29.12
N SER A 5 2.02 -6.25 29.75
CA SER A 5 1.32 -6.30 31.04
C SER A 5 2.04 -5.55 32.17
N ASP A 6 3.35 -5.34 32.05
CA ASP A 6 4.14 -4.70 33.11
C ASP A 6 4.12 -3.16 33.05
N VAL A 7 3.57 -2.59 31.97
CA VAL A 7 3.53 -1.14 31.75
C VAL A 7 2.11 -0.58 31.69
N GLY A 8 1.12 -1.38 31.38
CA GLY A 8 -0.27 -0.93 31.19
C GLY A 8 -0.50 -0.14 29.90
N GLU A 9 -1.76 0.22 29.66
CA GLU A 9 -2.22 0.85 28.40
C GLU A 9 -1.65 2.25 28.20
N PHE A 10 -1.86 3.14 29.18
CA PHE A 10 -1.47 4.54 29.06
C PHE A 10 0.04 4.75 28.94
N ASP A 11 0.87 3.99 29.68
CA ASP A 11 2.33 4.03 29.53
C ASP A 11 2.77 3.52 28.15
N LEU A 12 2.10 2.51 27.60
CA LEU A 12 2.38 2.05 26.24
C LEU A 12 2.02 3.12 25.19
N ILE A 13 0.86 3.76 25.31
CA ILE A 13 0.43 4.86 24.42
C ILE A 13 1.46 6.01 24.49
N GLU A 14 1.89 6.40 25.69
CA GLU A 14 2.88 7.47 25.88
C GLU A 14 4.24 7.13 25.23
N ARG A 15 4.68 5.86 25.34
CA ARG A 15 5.90 5.39 24.68
C ARG A 15 5.78 5.42 23.16
N ILE A 16 4.62 5.05 22.62
CA ILE A 16 4.34 5.14 21.17
C ILE A 16 4.31 6.62 20.74
N ALA A 17 3.67 7.49 21.51
CA ALA A 17 3.64 8.93 21.21
C ALA A 17 5.04 9.56 21.13
N ARG A 18 5.99 9.10 21.95
CA ARG A 18 7.38 9.55 21.89
C ARG A 18 8.15 9.11 20.62
N LEU A 19 7.60 8.16 19.85
CA LEU A 19 8.18 7.74 18.55
C LEU A 19 7.78 8.68 17.42
N VAL A 20 6.77 9.52 17.63
CA VAL A 20 6.26 10.46 16.62
C VAL A 20 7.03 11.78 16.72
N PRO A 21 7.37 12.42 15.58
CA PRO A 21 7.99 13.72 15.57
C PRO A 21 7.18 14.76 16.38
N ARG A 22 7.84 15.53 17.24
CA ARG A 22 7.19 16.54 18.10
C ARG A 22 6.50 17.66 17.33
N ARG A 23 6.91 17.94 16.08
CA ARG A 23 6.24 18.89 15.20
C ARG A 23 5.17 18.16 14.40
N PRO A 24 3.89 18.50 14.58
CA PRO A 24 2.82 17.92 13.77
C PRO A 24 3.08 18.23 12.29
N GLY A 25 2.78 17.28 11.42
CA GLY A 25 2.88 17.44 9.98
C GLY A 25 1.91 18.54 9.46
N PRO A 26 2.12 19.03 8.24
CA PRO A 26 1.23 20.01 7.64
C PRO A 26 -0.22 19.54 7.64
N GLY A 27 -1.12 20.35 8.19
CA GLY A 27 -2.55 20.03 8.29
C GLY A 27 -2.98 19.33 9.58
N VAL A 28 -2.06 18.87 10.43
CA VAL A 28 -2.41 18.36 11.76
C VAL A 28 -2.56 19.54 12.72
N ARG A 29 -3.74 19.72 13.31
CA ARG A 29 -4.06 20.74 14.32
C ARG A 29 -3.96 20.18 15.73
N VAL A 30 -4.48 18.97 15.94
CA VAL A 30 -4.37 18.20 17.18
C VAL A 30 -3.93 16.78 16.80
N GLY A 31 -2.92 16.23 17.44
CA GLY A 31 -2.41 14.88 17.25
C GLY A 31 -2.67 13.98 18.46
N ILE A 32 -1.74 13.05 18.74
CA ILE A 32 -1.83 12.12 19.87
C ILE A 32 -1.84 12.92 21.20
N GLY A 33 -2.76 12.58 22.10
CA GLY A 33 -2.86 13.17 23.45
C GLY A 33 -4.21 13.82 23.77
N ASP A 34 -5.14 13.79 22.85
CA ASP A 34 -6.53 14.21 23.02
C ASP A 34 -7.47 13.08 22.58
N ASP A 35 -8.78 13.21 22.82
CA ASP A 35 -9.80 12.20 22.48
C ASP A 35 -9.81 11.88 20.97
N ALA A 36 -9.46 12.88 20.13
CA ALA A 36 -9.38 12.69 18.67
C ALA A 36 -8.31 13.59 18.02
N ALA A 37 -7.79 13.13 16.90
CA ALA A 37 -6.94 13.97 16.05
C ALA A 37 -7.79 14.98 15.26
N VAL A 38 -7.31 16.22 15.12
CA VAL A 38 -7.93 17.26 14.30
C VAL A 38 -7.06 17.54 13.08
N LEU A 39 -7.60 17.23 11.90
CA LEU A 39 -6.92 17.39 10.61
C LEU A 39 -7.61 18.46 9.77
N GLY A 40 -6.81 19.35 9.20
CA GLY A 40 -7.30 20.39 8.28
C GLY A 40 -7.35 19.89 6.83
N VAL A 41 -8.54 19.87 6.25
CA VAL A 41 -8.77 19.68 4.80
C VAL A 41 -9.00 21.06 4.19
N ARG A 42 -8.41 21.33 3.02
CA ARG A 42 -8.55 22.63 2.35
C ARG A 42 -9.92 22.76 1.67
N ARG A 43 -10.40 23.97 1.53
CA ARG A 43 -11.60 24.23 0.71
C ARG A 43 -11.34 23.72 -0.73
N GLY A 44 -12.28 22.95 -1.29
CA GLY A 44 -12.16 22.38 -2.64
C GLY A 44 -11.38 21.07 -2.72
N GLU A 45 -11.08 20.43 -1.59
CA GLU A 45 -10.57 19.06 -1.53
C GLU A 45 -11.64 18.07 -1.06
N ASP A 46 -11.52 16.83 -1.52
CA ASP A 46 -12.23 15.66 -0.98
C ASP A 46 -11.30 14.94 -0.01
N LEU A 47 -11.86 14.41 1.09
CA LEU A 47 -11.16 13.53 2.02
C LEU A 47 -11.12 12.11 1.39
N VAL A 48 -9.95 11.49 1.44
CA VAL A 48 -9.73 10.07 1.09
C VAL A 48 -9.36 9.34 2.36
N ALA A 49 -10.08 8.27 2.67
CA ALA A 49 -9.84 7.43 3.82
C ALA A 49 -9.75 5.97 3.40
N THR A 50 -8.80 5.24 3.97
CA THR A 50 -8.66 3.80 3.82
C THR A 50 -8.27 3.18 5.16
N THR A 51 -8.55 1.89 5.33
CA THR A 51 -8.15 1.14 6.52
C THR A 51 -7.68 -0.25 6.11
N ASP A 52 -6.61 -0.71 6.78
CA ASP A 52 -5.93 -1.96 6.52
C ASP A 52 -5.61 -2.67 7.83
N ALA A 53 -5.88 -3.98 7.89
CA ALA A 53 -5.51 -4.83 9.02
C ALA A 53 -4.24 -5.63 8.71
N PHE A 54 -3.31 -5.67 9.65
CA PHE A 54 -2.05 -6.38 9.55
C PHE A 54 -1.89 -7.31 10.76
N VAL A 55 -2.13 -8.60 10.57
CA VAL A 55 -2.33 -9.62 11.62
C VAL A 55 -1.15 -10.59 11.64
N ALA A 56 -0.63 -10.89 12.83
CA ALA A 56 0.39 -11.91 13.02
C ALA A 56 -0.12 -13.30 12.62
N GLY A 57 0.71 -14.09 11.96
CA GLY A 57 0.34 -15.39 11.42
C GLY A 57 -0.11 -15.32 9.96
N ASP A 58 -0.92 -14.33 9.59
CA ASP A 58 -1.45 -14.16 8.23
C ASP A 58 -0.57 -13.24 7.37
N HIS A 59 -0.38 -11.99 7.84
CA HIS A 59 0.32 -10.95 7.09
C HIS A 59 1.81 -10.87 7.40
N PHE A 60 2.20 -11.25 8.62
CA PHE A 60 3.60 -11.26 9.04
C PHE A 60 3.90 -12.36 10.05
N ARG A 61 5.16 -12.78 10.08
CA ARG A 61 5.66 -13.78 11.01
C ARG A 61 6.99 -13.32 11.59
N LEU A 62 7.05 -13.22 12.93
CA LEU A 62 8.23 -12.73 13.63
C LEU A 62 9.42 -13.72 13.64
N ASP A 63 9.22 -14.95 13.16
CA ASP A 63 10.28 -15.91 12.86
C ASP A 63 10.91 -15.69 11.45
N GLN A 64 10.26 -14.88 10.59
CA GLN A 64 10.72 -14.59 9.23
C GLN A 64 11.18 -13.14 9.03
N GLU A 65 10.75 -12.24 9.91
CA GLU A 65 11.07 -10.81 9.83
C GLU A 65 11.13 -10.14 11.20
N THR A 66 11.82 -9.00 11.28
CA THR A 66 11.86 -8.22 12.51
C THR A 66 10.53 -7.49 12.75
N PRO A 67 10.17 -7.21 14.03
CA PRO A 67 8.98 -6.41 14.32
C PRO A 67 8.99 -5.07 13.59
N ARG A 68 10.16 -4.44 13.46
CA ARG A 68 10.34 -3.18 12.72
C ARG A 68 10.03 -3.32 11.24
N THR A 69 10.47 -4.41 10.60
CA THR A 69 10.18 -4.69 9.19
C THR A 69 8.68 -4.90 8.99
N ALA A 70 8.05 -5.70 9.84
CA ALA A 70 6.60 -5.93 9.81
C ALA A 70 5.82 -4.60 9.96
N GLY A 71 6.18 -3.75 10.92
CA GLY A 71 5.57 -2.43 11.09
C GLY A 71 5.74 -1.51 9.89
N ARG A 72 6.92 -1.51 9.25
CA ARG A 72 7.14 -0.75 8.01
C ARG A 72 6.25 -1.24 6.87
N ARG A 73 6.11 -2.57 6.69
CA ARG A 73 5.25 -3.15 5.66
C ARG A 73 3.78 -2.78 5.89
N ALA A 74 3.31 -2.84 7.13
CA ALA A 74 1.95 -2.41 7.48
C ALA A 74 1.69 -0.95 7.07
N ALA A 75 2.64 -0.04 7.35
CA ALA A 75 2.50 1.36 6.94
C ALA A 75 2.52 1.53 5.42
N VAL A 76 3.38 0.79 4.70
CA VAL A 76 3.46 0.84 3.23
C VAL A 76 2.15 0.38 2.61
N GLY A 77 1.56 -0.74 3.08
CA GLY A 77 0.29 -1.25 2.59
C GLY A 77 -0.80 -0.20 2.67
N CYS A 78 -1.07 0.29 3.86
CA CYS A 78 -2.12 1.28 4.07
C CYS A 78 -1.90 2.60 3.30
N LEU A 79 -0.65 3.05 3.14
CA LEU A 79 -0.32 4.25 2.36
C LEU A 79 -0.40 4.02 0.84
N SER A 80 -0.31 2.78 0.38
CA SER A 80 -0.42 2.41 -1.03
C SER A 80 -1.79 2.74 -1.61
N ASP A 81 -2.86 2.57 -0.84
CA ASP A 81 -4.21 2.97 -1.24
C ASP A 81 -4.32 4.47 -1.53
N LEU A 82 -3.71 5.30 -0.68
CA LEU A 82 -3.66 6.74 -0.93
C LEU A 82 -2.91 7.06 -2.23
N ALA A 83 -1.86 6.30 -2.53
CA ALA A 83 -1.12 6.44 -3.78
C ALA A 83 -1.99 6.05 -4.99
N ALA A 84 -2.73 4.94 -4.91
CA ALA A 84 -3.65 4.48 -5.94
C ALA A 84 -4.76 5.50 -6.24
N MET A 85 -5.19 6.25 -5.22
CA MET A 85 -6.17 7.33 -5.34
C MET A 85 -5.54 8.68 -5.76
N GLY A 86 -4.22 8.77 -5.85
CA GLY A 86 -3.50 10.01 -6.15
C GLY A 86 -3.62 11.07 -5.05
N ALA A 87 -3.89 10.64 -3.80
CA ALA A 87 -4.11 11.52 -2.68
C ALA A 87 -2.81 12.01 -2.04
N ARG A 88 -2.86 13.19 -1.46
CA ARG A 88 -1.83 13.72 -0.55
C ARG A 88 -2.16 13.22 0.85
N PRO A 89 -1.24 12.50 1.52
CA PRO A 89 -1.50 12.04 2.88
C PRO A 89 -1.65 13.20 3.86
N LEU A 90 -2.47 13.00 4.89
CA LEU A 90 -2.73 13.93 5.99
C LEU A 90 -2.29 13.38 7.34
N GLY A 91 -2.56 12.11 7.61
CA GLY A 91 -2.24 11.45 8.85
C GLY A 91 -2.57 9.97 8.83
N LEU A 92 -2.03 9.25 9.82
CA LEU A 92 -2.24 7.83 10.03
C LEU A 92 -2.76 7.60 11.45
N LEU A 93 -3.78 6.78 11.60
CA LEU A 93 -4.25 6.26 12.89
C LEU A 93 -3.80 4.80 13.04
N LEU A 94 -3.49 4.38 14.27
CA LEU A 94 -3.07 3.03 14.60
C LEU A 94 -3.94 2.46 15.71
N ALA A 95 -4.81 1.50 15.39
CA ALA A 95 -5.42 0.63 16.39
C ALA A 95 -4.55 -0.62 16.57
N LEU A 96 -3.90 -0.73 17.74
CA LEU A 96 -2.96 -1.78 18.06
C LEU A 96 -3.59 -2.77 19.05
N ALA A 97 -3.72 -4.02 18.65
CA ALA A 97 -4.22 -5.10 19.49
C ALA A 97 -3.04 -6.01 19.90
N VAL A 98 -2.83 -6.22 21.22
CA VAL A 98 -1.60 -6.82 21.72
C VAL A 98 -1.88 -7.87 22.81
N PRO A 99 -1.29 -9.07 22.70
CA PRO A 99 -1.31 -10.04 23.83
C PRO A 99 -0.52 -9.50 25.02
N ALA A 100 -1.09 -9.62 26.22
CA ALA A 100 -0.49 -9.11 27.46
C ALA A 100 0.95 -9.63 27.72
N ARG A 101 1.24 -10.85 27.25
CA ARG A 101 2.55 -11.51 27.37
C ARG A 101 3.60 -11.07 26.35
N THR A 102 3.23 -10.26 25.36
CA THR A 102 4.17 -9.80 24.32
C THR A 102 5.29 -8.96 24.93
N PRO A 103 6.55 -9.20 24.58
CA PRO A 103 7.65 -8.37 25.05
C PRO A 103 7.43 -6.91 24.63
N LEU A 104 7.58 -5.99 25.56
CA LEU A 104 7.42 -4.55 25.31
C LEU A 104 8.32 -4.06 24.16
N ALA A 105 9.56 -4.55 24.10
CA ALA A 105 10.51 -4.21 23.05
C ALA A 105 9.98 -4.58 21.64
N THR A 106 9.32 -5.73 21.50
CA THR A 106 8.69 -6.18 20.24
C THR A 106 7.62 -5.20 19.78
N VAL A 107 6.73 -4.81 20.68
CA VAL A 107 5.64 -3.87 20.38
C VAL A 107 6.17 -2.49 20.01
N LEU A 108 7.13 -1.99 20.77
CA LEU A 108 7.74 -0.68 20.50
C LEU A 108 8.54 -0.68 19.18
N ASP A 109 9.20 -1.80 18.85
CA ASP A 109 9.94 -1.88 17.58
C ASP A 109 9.00 -1.97 16.37
N PHE A 110 7.89 -2.70 16.51
CA PHE A 110 6.81 -2.72 15.53
C PHE A 110 6.21 -1.31 15.32
N ALA A 111 5.86 -0.61 16.39
CA ALA A 111 5.35 0.76 16.33
C ALA A 111 6.37 1.76 15.76
N ARG A 112 7.67 1.60 16.06
CA ARG A 112 8.75 2.38 15.42
C ARG A 112 8.80 2.15 13.92
N GLY A 113 8.59 0.90 13.48
CA GLY A 113 8.49 0.57 12.06
C GLY A 113 7.38 1.36 11.37
N ILE A 114 6.17 1.35 11.95
CA ILE A 114 5.01 2.08 11.44
C ILE A 114 5.27 3.58 11.41
N ALA A 115 5.58 4.18 12.56
CA ALA A 115 5.76 5.62 12.68
C ALA A 115 6.92 6.15 11.82
N GLY A 116 8.04 5.42 11.79
CA GLY A 116 9.21 5.81 11.02
C GLY A 116 8.98 5.72 9.51
N GLU A 117 8.26 4.70 9.03
CA GLU A 117 7.93 4.59 7.60
C GLU A 117 6.91 5.65 7.18
N ALA A 118 5.85 5.84 7.96
CA ALA A 118 4.87 6.88 7.72
C ALA A 118 5.50 8.28 7.66
N ALA A 119 6.41 8.59 8.58
CA ALA A 119 7.14 9.86 8.62
C ALA A 119 7.99 10.10 7.36
N ARG A 120 8.64 9.06 6.80
CA ARG A 120 9.39 9.16 5.53
C ARG A 120 8.53 9.62 4.36
N HIS A 121 7.23 9.34 4.44
CA HIS A 121 6.25 9.70 3.42
C HIS A 121 5.44 10.95 3.78
N GLY A 122 5.86 11.68 4.81
CA GLY A 122 5.19 12.91 5.27
C GLY A 122 3.80 12.65 5.85
N THR A 123 3.57 11.44 6.36
CA THR A 123 2.30 11.02 6.96
C THR A 123 2.52 10.79 8.45
N PRO A 124 2.26 11.77 9.32
CA PRO A 124 2.43 11.59 10.77
C PRO A 124 1.43 10.57 11.32
N LEU A 125 1.86 9.78 12.30
CA LEU A 125 0.95 9.04 13.17
C LEU A 125 0.27 10.07 14.10
N VAL A 126 -1.05 10.21 14.00
CA VAL A 126 -1.78 11.32 14.65
C VAL A 126 -2.71 10.86 15.77
N GLY A 127 -2.93 9.56 15.91
CA GLY A 127 -3.80 8.99 16.93
C GLY A 127 -3.91 7.48 16.79
N GLY A 128 -4.78 6.90 17.61
CA GLY A 128 -5.03 5.47 17.56
C GLY A 128 -5.61 4.94 18.87
N ASN A 129 -5.52 3.63 19.04
CA ASN A 129 -5.96 2.93 20.22
C ASN A 129 -5.02 1.78 20.55
N VAL A 130 -4.97 1.36 21.80
CA VAL A 130 -4.29 0.15 22.23
C VAL A 130 -5.29 -0.73 22.97
N ALA A 131 -5.39 -1.98 22.58
CA ALA A 131 -6.29 -2.94 23.22
C ALA A 131 -5.59 -4.27 23.49
N ARG A 132 -6.09 -4.99 24.50
CA ARG A 132 -5.66 -6.37 24.75
C ARG A 132 -6.31 -7.31 23.74
N ALA A 133 -5.52 -8.24 23.17
CA ALA A 133 -6.00 -9.26 22.25
C ALA A 133 -5.31 -10.61 22.46
N ARG A 134 -5.73 -11.63 21.72
CA ARG A 134 -5.08 -12.95 21.72
C ARG A 134 -3.83 -12.95 20.83
N GLU A 135 -3.84 -12.16 19.75
CA GLU A 135 -2.78 -12.06 18.74
C GLU A 135 -2.37 -10.61 18.53
N LEU A 136 -1.11 -10.42 18.12
CA LEU A 136 -0.61 -9.11 17.75
C LEU A 136 -1.18 -8.72 16.39
N SER A 137 -1.91 -7.61 16.35
CA SER A 137 -2.38 -7.03 15.09
C SER A 137 -2.39 -5.51 15.14
N ALA A 138 -2.27 -4.91 13.98
CA ALA A 138 -2.40 -3.46 13.80
C ALA A 138 -3.44 -3.20 12.71
N THR A 139 -4.44 -2.39 13.02
CA THR A 139 -5.30 -1.79 12.01
C THR A 139 -4.86 -0.34 11.82
N LEU A 140 -4.45 -0.02 10.61
CA LEU A 140 -4.03 1.33 10.25
C LEU A 140 -5.14 2.00 9.44
N THR A 141 -5.44 3.25 9.75
CA THR A 141 -6.34 4.07 8.94
C THR A 141 -5.56 5.25 8.39
N ALA A 142 -5.39 5.31 7.09
CA ALA A 142 -4.73 6.42 6.42
C ALA A 142 -5.75 7.43 5.89
N LEU A 143 -5.50 8.70 6.21
CA LEU A 143 -6.29 9.84 5.77
C LEU A 143 -5.49 10.67 4.79
N GLY A 144 -6.09 11.02 3.67
CA GLY A 144 -5.49 11.83 2.62
C GLY A 144 -6.48 12.84 2.04
N ALA A 145 -5.99 13.73 1.19
CA ALA A 145 -6.80 14.72 0.50
C ALA A 145 -6.44 14.79 -0.99
N VAL A 146 -7.46 15.07 -1.78
CA VAL A 146 -7.34 15.22 -3.22
C VAL A 146 -8.23 16.38 -3.68
N ALA A 147 -7.86 17.12 -4.72
CA ALA A 147 -8.75 18.14 -5.29
C ALA A 147 -10.09 17.50 -5.67
N ARG A 148 -11.19 18.21 -5.39
CA ARG A 148 -12.56 17.71 -5.54
C ARG A 148 -12.80 17.06 -6.92
N GLY A 149 -13.32 15.83 -6.91
CA GLY A 149 -13.60 15.06 -8.11
C GLY A 149 -12.37 14.59 -8.91
N ARG A 150 -11.16 14.74 -8.37
CA ARG A 150 -9.90 14.42 -9.06
C ARG A 150 -9.21 13.15 -8.57
N ALA A 151 -9.83 12.40 -7.68
CA ALA A 151 -9.30 11.10 -7.26
C ALA A 151 -9.13 10.15 -8.46
N LEU A 152 -8.01 9.43 -8.49
CA LEU A 152 -7.86 8.28 -9.37
C LEU A 152 -8.81 7.18 -8.89
N ARG A 153 -9.34 6.37 -9.81
CA ARG A 153 -10.37 5.37 -9.48
C ARG A 153 -10.22 4.12 -10.31
N ARG A 154 -10.66 2.99 -9.77
CA ARG A 154 -10.66 1.68 -10.47
C ARG A 154 -11.68 1.61 -11.60
N ASP A 155 -12.77 2.37 -11.53
CA ASP A 155 -13.93 2.33 -12.44
C ASP A 155 -13.81 3.21 -13.69
N ARG A 156 -12.63 3.75 -13.95
CA ARG A 156 -12.39 4.68 -15.07
C ARG A 156 -11.75 4.03 -16.31
N GLY A 157 -11.54 2.72 -16.30
CA GLY A 157 -11.00 1.97 -17.45
C GLY A 157 -12.01 1.89 -18.59
N ARG A 158 -11.52 1.87 -19.83
CA ARG A 158 -12.33 1.69 -21.04
C ARG A 158 -11.65 0.72 -21.98
N ALA A 159 -12.44 -0.03 -22.76
CA ALA A 159 -11.89 -0.85 -23.84
C ALA A 159 -11.02 0.01 -24.78
N GLY A 160 -9.88 -0.53 -25.20
CA GLY A 160 -8.85 0.17 -25.97
C GLY A 160 -7.78 0.89 -25.14
N ASP A 161 -7.97 1.09 -23.82
CA ASP A 161 -6.94 1.67 -22.98
C ASP A 161 -5.72 0.75 -22.90
N ARG A 162 -4.52 1.33 -22.92
CA ARG A 162 -3.26 0.63 -22.66
C ARG A 162 -3.04 0.47 -21.17
N LEU A 163 -2.49 -0.67 -20.75
CA LEU A 163 -2.21 -0.98 -19.34
C LEU A 163 -0.74 -0.79 -19.02
N PHE A 164 -0.46 -0.14 -17.91
CA PHE A 164 0.88 0.15 -17.43
C PHE A 164 1.02 -0.25 -15.96
N VAL A 165 2.23 -0.67 -15.58
CA VAL A 165 2.62 -0.88 -14.20
C VAL A 165 3.90 -0.11 -13.89
N THR A 166 4.00 0.41 -12.67
CA THR A 166 5.23 1.05 -12.16
C THR A 166 6.20 0.00 -11.61
N GLY A 167 7.49 0.34 -11.51
CA GLY A 167 8.51 -0.45 -10.83
C GLY A 167 8.73 -1.86 -11.38
N ALA A 168 8.85 -2.83 -10.48
CA ALA A 168 9.04 -4.24 -10.79
C ALA A 168 8.41 -5.13 -9.70
N LEU A 169 7.84 -6.27 -10.10
CA LEU A 169 6.93 -7.06 -9.28
C LEU A 169 7.55 -8.37 -8.76
N GLY A 170 6.95 -8.90 -7.68
CA GLY A 170 7.16 -10.24 -7.14
C GLY A 170 8.25 -10.35 -6.08
N ARG A 171 8.91 -9.25 -5.68
CA ARG A 171 10.01 -9.32 -4.71
C ARG A 171 9.55 -9.73 -3.33
N SER A 172 8.46 -9.15 -2.84
CA SER A 172 7.92 -9.49 -1.51
C SER A 172 7.52 -10.96 -1.43
N ALA A 173 6.80 -11.46 -2.44
CA ALA A 173 6.42 -12.86 -2.52
C ALA A 173 7.62 -13.81 -2.64
N PHE A 174 8.66 -13.41 -3.37
CA PHE A 174 9.89 -14.20 -3.51
C PHE A 174 10.64 -14.34 -2.19
N GLU A 175 10.79 -13.25 -1.43
CA GLU A 175 11.46 -13.28 -0.13
C GLU A 175 10.64 -14.10 0.89
N ARG A 176 9.31 -13.95 0.90
CA ARG A 176 8.41 -14.73 1.76
C ARG A 176 8.50 -16.23 1.48
N ALA A 177 8.50 -16.63 0.21
CA ALA A 177 8.66 -18.03 -0.18
C ALA A 177 10.00 -18.66 0.27
N ARG A 178 10.98 -17.83 0.62
CA ARG A 178 12.29 -18.25 1.15
C ARG A 178 12.40 -18.13 2.69
N GLY A 179 11.30 -17.80 3.35
CA GLY A 179 11.25 -17.69 4.82
C GLY A 179 12.04 -16.52 5.41
N SER A 180 12.36 -15.49 4.60
CA SER A 180 13.12 -14.31 5.09
C SER A 180 12.62 -13.05 4.40
N VAL A 181 11.82 -12.27 5.08
CA VAL A 181 11.25 -11.02 4.58
C VAL A 181 12.11 -9.83 5.04
N ARG A 182 12.81 -9.21 4.12
CA ARG A 182 13.65 -8.03 4.35
C ARG A 182 13.21 -6.83 3.51
N HIS A 183 12.56 -7.12 2.38
CA HIS A 183 12.06 -6.09 1.49
C HIS A 183 10.87 -5.39 2.13
N VAL A 184 10.94 -4.09 2.15
CA VAL A 184 9.81 -3.21 2.43
C VAL A 184 9.55 -2.47 1.12
N GLY A 185 8.37 -2.68 0.53
CA GLY A 185 7.94 -1.94 -0.64
C GLY A 185 7.99 -0.42 -0.40
N ALA A 186 7.57 0.35 -1.36
CA ALA A 186 7.44 1.80 -1.16
C ALA A 186 6.09 2.25 -1.72
N PRO A 187 5.24 2.92 -0.94
CA PRO A 187 3.99 3.44 -1.44
C PRO A 187 4.30 4.50 -2.48
N ARG A 188 3.69 4.41 -3.64
CA ARG A 188 3.97 5.27 -4.80
C ARG A 188 3.24 6.61 -4.71
N LEU A 189 3.16 7.23 -3.53
CA LEU A 189 2.40 8.45 -3.24
C LEU A 189 2.71 9.60 -4.21
N ARG A 190 4.00 9.91 -4.41
CA ARG A 190 4.41 10.97 -5.35
C ARG A 190 4.05 10.62 -6.80
N ALA A 191 4.19 9.34 -7.16
CA ALA A 191 3.82 8.87 -8.50
C ALA A 191 2.31 8.96 -8.71
N GLY A 192 1.48 8.53 -7.76
CA GLY A 192 0.03 8.66 -7.82
C GLY A 192 -0.43 10.11 -7.96
N GLN A 193 0.13 11.02 -7.15
CA GLN A 193 -0.17 12.45 -7.25
C GLN A 193 0.21 13.05 -8.62
N ARG A 194 1.37 12.66 -9.17
CA ARG A 194 1.80 13.09 -10.51
C ARG A 194 0.94 12.48 -11.60
N LEU A 195 0.57 11.19 -11.45
CA LEU A 195 -0.28 10.46 -12.40
C LEU A 195 -1.65 11.12 -12.52
N ARG A 196 -2.26 11.55 -11.42
CA ARG A 196 -3.52 12.30 -11.42
C ARG A 196 -3.49 13.55 -12.30
N GLY A 197 -2.34 14.20 -12.44
CA GLY A 197 -2.14 15.36 -13.30
C GLY A 197 -1.84 15.03 -14.76
N VAL A 198 -1.80 13.75 -15.14
CA VAL A 198 -1.55 13.34 -16.53
C VAL A 198 -2.86 13.25 -17.30
N ARG A 199 -2.92 13.94 -18.45
CA ARG A 199 -4.08 13.87 -19.35
C ARG A 199 -4.19 12.47 -19.97
N GLY A 200 -5.41 11.92 -20.00
CA GLY A 200 -5.69 10.61 -20.60
C GLY A 200 -5.52 9.42 -19.66
N ILE A 201 -5.29 9.63 -18.37
CA ILE A 201 -5.33 8.55 -17.39
C ILE A 201 -6.77 8.03 -17.27
N GLY A 202 -6.89 6.70 -17.28
CA GLY A 202 -8.14 5.98 -17.05
C GLY A 202 -8.24 5.47 -15.62
N ALA A 203 -8.32 4.13 -15.45
CA ALA A 203 -8.36 3.48 -14.15
C ALA A 203 -7.00 3.43 -13.47
N CYS A 204 -7.00 3.36 -12.13
CA CYS A 204 -5.81 3.14 -11.31
C CYS A 204 -6.16 2.29 -10.09
N ILE A 205 -5.23 1.41 -9.72
CA ILE A 205 -5.22 0.57 -8.51
C ILE A 205 -3.77 0.33 -8.11
N ASP A 206 -3.48 0.02 -6.86
CA ASP A 206 -2.17 -0.53 -6.47
C ASP A 206 -2.10 -2.05 -6.67
N VAL A 207 -0.91 -2.62 -6.55
CA VAL A 207 -0.67 -4.06 -6.62
C VAL A 207 -0.37 -4.57 -5.22
N SER A 208 -1.42 -5.02 -4.52
CA SER A 208 -1.39 -5.52 -3.15
C SER A 208 -1.58 -7.03 -3.05
N ASP A 209 -2.54 -7.60 -3.79
CA ASP A 209 -2.86 -9.03 -3.80
C ASP A 209 -2.14 -9.79 -4.94
N GLY A 210 -1.53 -9.06 -5.84
CA GLY A 210 -0.83 -9.53 -7.03
C GLY A 210 -1.45 -9.01 -8.31
N LEU A 211 -0.60 -8.80 -9.32
CA LEU A 211 -0.98 -8.13 -10.58
C LEU A 211 -2.27 -8.69 -11.19
N VAL A 212 -2.43 -10.00 -11.23
CA VAL A 212 -3.61 -10.63 -11.87
C VAL A 212 -4.86 -10.43 -11.04
N ALA A 213 -4.78 -10.52 -9.71
CA ALA A 213 -5.91 -10.32 -8.81
C ALA A 213 -6.39 -8.87 -8.86
N ASP A 214 -5.47 -7.91 -8.73
CA ASP A 214 -5.77 -6.48 -8.71
C ASP A 214 -6.24 -5.97 -10.08
N LEU A 215 -5.66 -6.48 -11.18
CA LEU A 215 -6.20 -6.22 -12.53
C LEU A 215 -7.61 -6.78 -12.68
N GLY A 216 -7.90 -7.93 -12.08
CA GLY A 216 -9.25 -8.50 -12.03
C GLY A 216 -10.24 -7.58 -11.31
N GLN A 217 -9.84 -6.95 -10.20
CA GLN A 217 -10.65 -5.96 -9.48
C GLN A 217 -10.90 -4.70 -10.35
N LEU A 218 -9.85 -4.20 -11.00
CA LEU A 218 -9.97 -3.07 -11.93
C LEU A 218 -10.93 -3.40 -13.09
N CYS A 219 -10.81 -4.60 -13.65
CA CYS A 219 -11.71 -5.06 -14.72
C CYS A 219 -13.18 -5.11 -14.27
N ARG A 220 -13.45 -5.62 -13.06
CA ARG A 220 -14.80 -5.65 -12.48
C ARG A 220 -15.35 -4.25 -12.28
N ALA A 221 -14.59 -3.36 -11.65
CA ALA A 221 -15.01 -1.99 -11.39
C ALA A 221 -15.27 -1.20 -12.68
N SER A 222 -14.46 -1.41 -13.71
CA SER A 222 -14.56 -0.74 -15.02
C SER A 222 -15.48 -1.45 -16.01
N ARG A 223 -15.97 -2.65 -15.71
CA ARG A 223 -16.81 -3.50 -16.58
C ARG A 223 -16.16 -3.78 -17.95
N VAL A 224 -14.91 -4.16 -17.93
CA VAL A 224 -14.08 -4.47 -19.11
C VAL A 224 -13.30 -5.76 -18.90
N ALA A 225 -12.79 -6.35 -19.99
CA ALA A 225 -11.76 -7.38 -19.93
C ALA A 225 -10.36 -6.73 -20.00
N ALA A 226 -9.33 -7.50 -19.66
CA ALA A 226 -7.95 -7.13 -19.87
C ALA A 226 -7.19 -8.25 -20.56
N ARG A 227 -6.24 -7.89 -21.43
CA ARG A 227 -5.23 -8.79 -21.99
C ARG A 227 -3.88 -8.27 -21.59
N ILE A 228 -3.07 -9.12 -20.94
CA ILE A 228 -1.67 -8.81 -20.61
C ILE A 228 -0.72 -9.72 -21.36
N GLU A 229 0.52 -9.26 -21.52
CA GLU A 229 1.65 -9.98 -22.09
C GLU A 229 2.64 -10.30 -20.94
N PRO A 230 2.63 -11.52 -20.36
CA PRO A 230 3.46 -11.87 -19.21
C PRO A 230 4.96 -11.56 -19.40
N ALA A 231 5.48 -11.79 -20.62
CA ALA A 231 6.86 -11.49 -20.95
C ALA A 231 7.24 -10.00 -20.79
N ARG A 232 6.27 -9.10 -20.85
CA ARG A 232 6.48 -7.65 -20.62
C ARG A 232 6.36 -7.24 -19.15
N VAL A 233 5.80 -8.09 -18.29
CA VAL A 233 5.68 -7.76 -16.87
C VAL A 233 7.06 -7.61 -16.23
N PRO A 234 7.39 -6.44 -15.65
CA PRO A 234 8.70 -6.20 -15.07
C PRO A 234 8.88 -7.03 -13.81
N ARG A 235 9.82 -7.97 -13.84
CA ARG A 235 10.14 -8.85 -12.72
C ARG A 235 11.29 -8.27 -11.91
N ALA A 236 11.13 -8.20 -10.60
CA ALA A 236 12.14 -7.67 -9.70
C ALA A 236 13.43 -8.51 -9.75
N ALA A 237 14.57 -7.84 -9.57
CA ALA A 237 15.80 -8.49 -9.24
C ALA A 237 15.81 -8.87 -7.76
N ALA A 238 16.26 -10.07 -7.44
CA ALA A 238 16.39 -10.57 -6.08
C ALA A 238 17.73 -11.29 -5.92
N ARG A 239 18.15 -11.51 -4.70
CA ARG A 239 19.39 -12.26 -4.41
C ARG A 239 19.26 -13.68 -4.98
N GLY A 240 20.10 -14.02 -5.95
CA GLY A 240 20.06 -15.30 -6.66
C GLY A 240 19.35 -15.27 -8.00
N GLY A 241 19.07 -14.10 -8.57
CA GLY A 241 18.56 -13.95 -9.92
C GLY A 241 17.27 -13.14 -10.05
N ARG A 242 16.56 -13.36 -11.13
CA ARG A 242 15.29 -12.70 -11.41
C ARG A 242 14.14 -13.44 -10.74
N VAL A 243 13.19 -12.72 -10.17
CA VAL A 243 11.96 -13.31 -9.60
C VAL A 243 11.24 -14.16 -10.66
N PRO A 244 10.78 -15.39 -10.33
CA PRO A 244 9.97 -16.20 -11.22
C PRO A 244 8.72 -15.48 -11.71
N GLU A 245 8.34 -15.69 -12.97
CA GLU A 245 7.18 -15.02 -13.59
C GLU A 245 5.88 -15.20 -12.78
N ARG A 246 5.64 -16.42 -12.31
CA ARG A 246 4.46 -16.73 -11.47
C ARG A 246 4.34 -15.83 -10.23
N LEU A 247 5.47 -15.48 -9.60
CA LEU A 247 5.48 -14.62 -8.42
C LEU A 247 5.30 -13.14 -8.79
N ALA A 248 5.73 -12.72 -9.97
CA ALA A 248 5.47 -11.37 -10.46
C ALA A 248 4.01 -11.19 -10.92
N LEU A 249 3.33 -12.27 -11.32
CA LEU A 249 1.93 -12.24 -11.74
C LEU A 249 0.95 -12.38 -10.57
N ALA A 250 1.26 -13.24 -9.60
CA ALA A 250 0.34 -13.63 -8.53
C ALA A 250 0.87 -13.32 -7.11
N GLY A 251 2.09 -12.83 -6.97
CA GLY A 251 2.64 -12.43 -5.68
C GLY A 251 2.12 -11.07 -5.23
N GLY A 252 1.72 -10.97 -3.97
CA GLY A 252 1.23 -9.72 -3.38
C GLY A 252 2.32 -8.87 -2.74
N GLU A 253 1.91 -7.71 -2.23
CA GLU A 253 2.71 -6.73 -1.47
C GLU A 253 3.83 -6.06 -2.27
N ASP A 254 3.61 -5.84 -3.55
CA ASP A 254 4.56 -5.06 -4.37
C ASP A 254 4.33 -3.56 -4.24
N TYR A 255 3.07 -3.14 -3.97
CA TYR A 255 2.66 -1.75 -3.74
C TYR A 255 3.06 -0.80 -4.88
N GLU A 256 3.11 -1.35 -6.10
CA GLU A 256 3.26 -0.59 -7.34
C GLU A 256 1.90 -0.13 -7.86
N LEU A 257 1.87 0.86 -8.75
CA LEU A 257 0.63 1.32 -9.37
C LEU A 257 0.39 0.59 -10.70
N LEU A 258 -0.80 0.00 -10.82
CA LEU A 258 -1.36 -0.54 -12.06
C LEU A 258 -2.41 0.45 -12.56
N PHE A 259 -2.26 0.95 -13.80
CA PHE A 259 -3.17 1.96 -14.33
C PHE A 259 -3.37 1.85 -15.84
N SER A 260 -4.47 2.41 -16.31
CA SER A 260 -4.79 2.48 -17.73
C SER A 260 -4.61 3.89 -18.29
N VAL A 261 -4.26 3.96 -19.58
CA VAL A 261 -4.07 5.20 -20.32
C VAL A 261 -4.83 5.12 -21.63
N ARG A 262 -5.58 6.15 -21.97
CA ARG A 262 -6.30 6.26 -23.26
C ARG A 262 -5.36 6.06 -24.45
N PRO A 263 -5.85 5.56 -25.60
CA PRO A 263 -5.00 5.31 -26.77
C PRO A 263 -4.16 6.51 -27.20
N ALA A 264 -4.73 7.71 -27.22
CA ALA A 264 -4.05 8.96 -27.54
C ALA A 264 -3.22 9.58 -26.39
N GLY A 265 -3.20 8.93 -25.22
CA GLY A 265 -2.43 9.41 -24.05
C GLY A 265 -0.94 9.11 -24.15
N PRO A 266 -0.16 9.50 -23.13
CA PRO A 266 1.30 9.34 -23.15
C PRO A 266 1.75 7.87 -23.13
N GLY A 267 2.86 7.57 -23.79
CA GLY A 267 3.52 6.27 -23.76
C GLY A 267 4.47 6.12 -22.56
N ALA A 268 5.04 4.92 -22.40
CA ALA A 268 5.90 4.55 -21.27
C ALA A 268 7.05 5.53 -21.02
N ALA A 269 7.73 6.00 -22.07
CA ALA A 269 8.86 6.92 -21.93
C ALA A 269 8.45 8.28 -21.33
N ALA A 270 7.33 8.84 -21.78
CA ALA A 270 6.79 10.10 -21.23
C ALA A 270 6.30 9.91 -19.78
N LEU A 271 5.66 8.79 -19.48
CA LEU A 271 5.22 8.44 -18.13
C LEU A 271 6.40 8.26 -17.17
N ARG A 272 7.48 7.58 -17.59
CA ARG A 272 8.73 7.45 -16.80
C ARG A 272 9.29 8.81 -16.39
N ARG A 273 9.42 9.72 -17.34
CA ARG A 273 9.89 11.09 -17.07
C ARG A 273 8.96 11.82 -16.11
N ARG A 274 7.66 11.74 -16.32
CA ARG A 274 6.66 12.43 -15.49
C ARG A 274 6.59 11.90 -14.08
N LEU A 275 6.59 10.58 -13.91
CA LEU A 275 6.45 9.92 -12.60
C LEU A 275 7.79 9.85 -11.85
N GLY A 276 8.92 9.88 -12.55
CA GLY A 276 10.26 9.77 -11.95
C GLY A 276 10.62 8.37 -11.49
N LEU A 277 10.04 7.33 -12.12
CA LEU A 277 10.29 5.93 -11.81
C LEU A 277 10.00 5.05 -13.04
N PRO A 278 10.47 3.79 -13.08
CA PRO A 278 10.19 2.87 -14.17
C PRO A 278 8.68 2.68 -14.38
N VAL A 279 8.26 2.69 -15.64
CA VAL A 279 6.89 2.40 -16.06
C VAL A 279 6.96 1.47 -17.27
N THR A 280 6.19 0.40 -17.25
CA THR A 280 6.17 -0.59 -18.32
C THR A 280 4.74 -0.79 -18.82
N GLU A 281 4.58 -0.76 -20.14
CA GLU A 281 3.33 -1.15 -20.80
C GLU A 281 3.25 -2.68 -20.84
N ILE A 282 2.17 -3.24 -20.26
CA ILE A 282 2.03 -4.68 -20.06
C ILE A 282 0.84 -5.31 -20.83
N GLY A 283 0.02 -4.49 -21.48
CA GLY A 283 -1.17 -4.98 -22.20
C GLY A 283 -2.19 -3.89 -22.45
N ARG A 284 -3.45 -4.30 -22.56
CA ARG A 284 -4.58 -3.39 -22.84
C ARG A 284 -5.89 -3.87 -22.21
N LEU A 285 -6.83 -2.94 -22.05
CA LEU A 285 -8.22 -3.24 -21.73
C LEU A 285 -8.99 -3.56 -23.02
N GLU A 286 -9.90 -4.52 -22.93
CA GLU A 286 -10.71 -5.02 -24.06
C GLU A 286 -12.19 -4.95 -23.71
N ALA A 287 -13.05 -4.90 -24.72
CA ALA A 287 -14.48 -5.07 -24.52
C ALA A 287 -14.79 -6.53 -24.09
N GLY A 288 -15.80 -6.68 -23.26
CA GLY A 288 -16.27 -7.99 -22.82
C GLY A 288 -16.38 -8.13 -21.30
N PRO A 289 -16.78 -9.32 -20.82
CA PRO A 289 -16.96 -9.57 -19.40
C PRO A 289 -15.63 -9.46 -18.65
N ALA A 290 -15.72 -9.01 -17.39
CA ALA A 290 -14.57 -8.76 -16.53
C ALA A 290 -13.73 -10.02 -16.34
N ARG A 291 -12.58 -10.08 -16.98
CA ARG A 291 -11.59 -11.17 -16.87
C ARG A 291 -10.21 -10.72 -17.33
N VAL A 292 -9.18 -11.37 -16.82
CA VAL A 292 -7.79 -11.19 -17.28
C VAL A 292 -7.45 -12.34 -18.23
N ARG A 293 -6.89 -12.02 -19.39
CA ARG A 293 -6.45 -12.96 -20.44
C ARG A 293 -4.95 -12.84 -20.66
N GLY A 294 -4.38 -13.85 -21.32
CA GLY A 294 -2.95 -13.88 -21.65
C GLY A 294 -2.06 -14.36 -20.49
N ILE A 295 -2.66 -14.91 -19.44
CA ILE A 295 -1.94 -15.47 -18.30
C ILE A 295 -1.90 -17.00 -18.37
N PRO A 296 -0.80 -17.65 -17.89
CA PRO A 296 -0.76 -19.08 -17.69
C PRO A 296 -1.87 -19.55 -16.73
N ALA A 297 -2.36 -20.77 -16.91
CA ALA A 297 -3.28 -21.38 -15.94
C ALA A 297 -2.58 -21.53 -14.58
N GLY A 298 -3.20 -21.02 -13.51
CA GLY A 298 -2.64 -21.10 -12.17
C GLY A 298 -3.49 -20.30 -11.16
N PRO A 299 -3.21 -20.42 -9.86
CA PRO A 299 -3.90 -19.70 -8.83
C PRO A 299 -3.67 -18.19 -8.98
N GLY A 300 -4.75 -17.42 -9.00
CA GLY A 300 -4.70 -15.96 -9.04
C GLY A 300 -4.62 -15.39 -7.64
N GLY A 301 -3.55 -14.66 -7.31
CA GLY A 301 -3.45 -13.75 -6.18
C GLY A 301 -3.67 -14.30 -4.77
N PHE A 302 -3.43 -13.47 -3.77
CA PHE A 302 -3.73 -13.75 -2.36
C PHE A 302 -5.25 -13.69 -2.10
N ARG A 303 -5.76 -14.55 -1.21
CA ARG A 303 -7.14 -14.53 -0.74
C ARG A 303 -7.16 -14.80 0.75
N HIS A 304 -7.95 -14.04 1.51
CA HIS A 304 -8.15 -14.25 2.93
C HIS A 304 -9.07 -15.45 3.24
N PHE A 305 -9.95 -15.83 2.30
CA PHE A 305 -10.95 -16.91 2.46
C PHE A 305 -11.08 -17.74 1.19
#